data_6833d7ae3668e71689c5b355f4494191
#
_entry.id   6833d7ae3668e71689c5b355f4494191
#
_cell.length_a   1.000
_cell.length_b   1.000
_cell.length_c   1.000
_cell.angle_alpha   90.00
_cell.angle_beta   90.00
_cell.angle_gamma   90.00
#
_symmetry.space_group_name_H-M   'P 1'
#
loop_
_entity.id
_entity.type
_entity.pdbx_description
1 polymer ?
#
loop_
_entity_poly.entity_id
_entity_poly.type
_entity_poly.pdbx_seq_one_letter_code
_entity_poly.pdbx_strand_id
1 'polypeptide(L)'
;MMNPMPELIPMLKQLRLSGILDSIESRNRQAIENQFSYMDFLATIVHDEIARRSQKRLASALRRANFRNQKTLEEFDFTFNPNINRALIMELASCRFMAEKVSVLIVGPCGTGKSHLAQALGHSAIRAGHDVLFTTASRMLAQINAARATNSYERQLAKLVGIDLLIIDDFGLKPLTGIQDEDFHEVISERYERKSTIVTSNLDITEWPDAFPNRIL
;
A
#
# COMPACT_ATOMS: atom_id res chain seq x y z
N MET A 1 -4.26 43.95 -24.79
CA MET A 1 -3.56 42.62 -24.76
C MET A 1 -4.61 41.53 -24.97
N MET A 2 -4.41 40.64 -25.92
CA MET A 2 -5.28 39.47 -26.11
C MET A 2 -5.18 38.57 -24.89
N ASN A 3 -6.32 38.12 -24.34
CA ASN A 3 -6.32 37.14 -23.26
C ASN A 3 -6.05 35.74 -23.87
N PRO A 4 -4.91 35.10 -23.63
CA PRO A 4 -4.56 33.82 -24.25
C PRO A 4 -5.28 32.61 -23.62
N MET A 5 -6.06 32.82 -22.56
CA MET A 5 -6.72 31.74 -21.81
C MET A 5 -7.67 30.88 -22.66
N PRO A 6 -8.49 31.40 -23.58
CA PRO A 6 -9.38 30.59 -24.39
C PRO A 6 -8.67 29.56 -25.27
N GLU A 7 -7.46 29.86 -25.73
CA GLU A 7 -6.66 28.97 -26.56
C GLU A 7 -5.81 27.98 -25.71
N LEU A 8 -5.35 28.44 -24.56
CA LEU A 8 -4.49 27.68 -23.68
C LEU A 8 -5.23 26.52 -22.98
N ILE A 9 -6.47 26.73 -22.56
CA ILE A 9 -7.28 25.71 -21.89
C ILE A 9 -7.42 24.40 -22.72
N PRO A 10 -7.78 24.44 -24.01
CA PRO A 10 -7.83 23.23 -24.83
C PRO A 10 -6.48 22.51 -24.93
N MET A 11 -5.38 23.24 -25.07
CA MET A 11 -4.02 22.67 -25.14
C MET A 11 -3.64 21.95 -23.84
N LEU A 12 -3.91 22.56 -22.68
CA LEU A 12 -3.66 21.95 -21.38
C LEU A 12 -4.48 20.66 -21.18
N LYS A 13 -5.74 20.66 -21.63
CA LYS A 13 -6.60 19.45 -21.62
C LYS A 13 -6.03 18.35 -22.51
N GLN A 14 -5.60 18.69 -23.73
CA GLN A 14 -5.00 17.74 -24.67
C GLN A 14 -3.73 17.12 -24.09
N LEU A 15 -2.88 17.91 -23.43
CA LEU A 15 -1.66 17.46 -22.77
C LEU A 15 -1.92 16.79 -21.40
N ARG A 16 -3.17 16.74 -20.95
CA ARG A 16 -3.58 16.17 -19.65
C ARG A 16 -2.87 16.83 -18.45
N LEU A 17 -2.64 18.14 -18.53
CA LEU A 17 -2.02 18.96 -17.48
C LEU A 17 -3.10 19.54 -16.54
N SER A 18 -3.78 18.64 -15.81
CA SER A 18 -4.93 19.00 -14.98
C SER A 18 -4.56 19.84 -13.76
N GLY A 19 -3.35 19.69 -13.21
CA GLY A 19 -2.88 20.52 -12.10
C GLY A 19 -2.67 21.97 -12.52
N ILE A 20 -2.04 22.18 -13.67
CA ILE A 20 -1.89 23.51 -14.27
C ILE A 20 -3.27 24.10 -14.59
N LEU A 21 -4.14 23.31 -15.23
CA LEU A 21 -5.49 23.76 -15.59
C LEU A 21 -6.30 24.25 -14.38
N ASP A 22 -6.19 23.55 -13.24
CA ASP A 22 -6.92 23.89 -12.01
C ASP A 22 -6.38 25.17 -11.33
N SER A 23 -5.09 25.51 -11.51
CA SER A 23 -4.42 26.59 -10.77
C SER A 23 -4.00 27.80 -11.61
N ILE A 24 -3.97 27.70 -12.93
CA ILE A 24 -3.34 28.71 -13.81
C ILE A 24 -3.89 30.13 -13.62
N GLU A 25 -5.21 30.29 -13.42
CA GLU A 25 -5.81 31.61 -13.24
C GLU A 25 -5.41 32.24 -11.89
N SER A 26 -5.41 31.48 -10.82
CA SER A 26 -5.00 31.95 -9.50
C SER A 26 -3.50 32.25 -9.45
N ARG A 27 -2.68 31.41 -10.09
CA ARG A 27 -1.23 31.61 -10.18
C ARG A 27 -0.86 32.81 -11.05
N ASN A 28 -1.60 33.05 -12.13
CA ASN A 28 -1.40 34.24 -12.96
C ASN A 28 -1.69 35.55 -12.18
N ARG A 29 -2.77 35.57 -11.40
CA ARG A 29 -3.05 36.72 -10.52
C ARG A 29 -1.93 36.91 -9.49
N GLN A 30 -1.53 35.86 -8.82
CA GLN A 30 -0.44 35.89 -7.85
C GLN A 30 0.88 36.38 -8.46
N ALA A 31 1.20 35.94 -9.68
CA ALA A 31 2.41 36.36 -10.38
C ALA A 31 2.41 37.85 -10.73
N ILE A 32 1.26 38.39 -11.13
CA ILE A 32 1.13 39.82 -11.41
C ILE A 32 1.27 40.65 -10.13
N GLU A 33 0.59 40.23 -9.05
CA GLU A 33 0.62 40.94 -7.76
C GLU A 33 2.02 40.96 -7.14
N ASN A 34 2.78 39.82 -7.24
CA ASN A 34 4.10 39.69 -6.65
C ASN A 34 5.25 39.93 -7.64
N GLN A 35 4.95 40.38 -8.85
CA GLN A 35 5.96 40.67 -9.89
C GLN A 35 6.92 39.51 -10.16
N PHE A 36 6.39 38.28 -10.28
CA PHE A 36 7.19 37.09 -10.56
C PHE A 36 7.90 37.23 -11.92
N SER A 37 9.11 36.69 -11.99
CA SER A 37 9.74 36.44 -13.29
C SER A 37 8.94 35.38 -14.06
N TYR A 38 9.11 35.35 -15.40
CA TYR A 38 8.48 34.30 -16.22
C TYR A 38 8.91 32.89 -15.80
N MET A 39 10.16 32.74 -15.34
CA MET A 39 10.69 31.45 -14.89
C MET A 39 10.08 31.04 -13.55
N ASP A 40 9.87 31.97 -12.62
CA ASP A 40 9.23 31.69 -11.32
C ASP A 40 7.77 31.29 -11.53
N PHE A 41 7.07 31.99 -12.43
CA PHE A 41 5.69 31.61 -12.78
C PHE A 41 5.64 30.21 -13.38
N LEU A 42 6.51 29.90 -14.36
CA LEU A 42 6.58 28.58 -14.97
C LEU A 42 6.88 27.49 -13.94
N ALA A 43 7.86 27.71 -13.07
CA ALA A 43 8.22 26.79 -12.00
C ALA A 43 7.02 26.51 -11.07
N THR A 44 6.27 27.54 -10.71
CA THR A 44 5.11 27.43 -9.83
C THR A 44 4.00 26.56 -10.45
N ILE A 45 3.64 26.78 -11.71
CA ILE A 45 2.59 26.00 -12.37
C ILE A 45 3.02 24.56 -12.65
N VAL A 46 4.30 24.32 -12.96
CA VAL A 46 4.85 22.96 -13.11
C VAL A 46 4.83 22.22 -11.77
N HIS A 47 5.14 22.93 -10.68
CA HIS A 47 5.05 22.35 -9.34
C HIS A 47 3.61 21.91 -8.99
N ASP A 48 2.61 22.73 -9.32
CA ASP A 48 1.19 22.39 -9.11
C ASP A 48 0.80 21.12 -9.89
N GLU A 49 1.30 20.92 -11.12
CA GLU A 49 1.07 19.72 -11.90
C GLU A 49 1.70 18.47 -11.25
N ILE A 50 2.95 18.60 -10.79
CA ILE A 50 3.65 17.51 -10.09
C ILE A 50 2.89 17.12 -8.81
N ALA A 51 2.49 18.12 -8.01
CA ALA A 51 1.71 17.91 -6.79
C ALA A 51 0.38 17.19 -7.08
N ARG A 52 -0.33 17.63 -8.12
CA ARG A 52 -1.60 17.01 -8.54
C ARG A 52 -1.43 15.57 -8.99
N ARG A 53 -0.40 15.28 -9.77
CA ARG A 53 -0.07 13.91 -10.21
C ARG A 53 0.30 13.03 -9.03
N SER A 54 1.08 13.52 -8.10
CA SER A 54 1.48 12.80 -6.88
C SER A 54 0.26 12.46 -6.02
N GLN A 55 -0.66 13.42 -5.81
CA GLN A 55 -1.90 13.19 -5.09
C GLN A 55 -2.79 12.13 -5.78
N LYS A 56 -2.96 12.21 -7.11
CA LYS A 56 -3.74 11.21 -7.87
C LYS A 56 -3.11 9.81 -7.77
N ARG A 57 -1.79 9.72 -7.84
CA ARG A 57 -1.05 8.46 -7.70
C ARG A 57 -1.27 7.87 -6.31
N LEU A 58 -1.09 8.67 -5.25
CA LEU A 58 -1.31 8.27 -3.86
C LEU A 58 -2.75 7.78 -3.63
N ALA A 59 -3.74 8.57 -4.04
CA ALA A 59 -5.15 8.20 -3.90
C ALA A 59 -5.50 6.92 -4.67
N SER A 60 -4.91 6.69 -5.84
CA SER A 60 -5.09 5.46 -6.61
C SER A 60 -4.43 4.26 -5.93
N ALA A 61 -3.21 4.42 -5.38
CA ALA A 61 -2.50 3.37 -4.66
C ALA A 61 -3.27 2.96 -3.39
N LEU A 62 -3.75 3.92 -2.61
CA LEU A 62 -4.58 3.65 -1.42
C LEU A 62 -5.86 2.86 -1.76
N ARG A 63 -6.54 3.21 -2.86
CA ARG A 63 -7.72 2.44 -3.31
C ARG A 63 -7.36 1.01 -3.72
N ARG A 64 -6.23 0.81 -4.42
CA ARG A 64 -5.78 -0.52 -4.83
C ARG A 64 -5.33 -1.38 -3.66
N ALA A 65 -4.79 -0.77 -2.61
CA ALA A 65 -4.32 -1.47 -1.41
C ALA A 65 -5.44 -2.20 -0.67
N ASN A 66 -6.70 -1.81 -0.85
CA ASN A 66 -7.88 -2.48 -0.28
C ASN A 66 -7.88 -2.55 1.26
N PHE A 67 -7.36 -1.50 1.92
CA PHE A 67 -7.42 -1.41 3.38
C PHE A 67 -8.87 -1.40 3.89
N ARG A 68 -9.10 -2.01 5.06
CA ARG A 68 -10.43 -2.01 5.70
C ARG A 68 -10.80 -0.63 6.23
N ASN A 69 -9.82 0.09 6.80
CA ASN A 69 -9.98 1.42 7.39
C ASN A 69 -8.73 2.25 7.13
N GLN A 70 -8.84 3.56 7.29
CA GLN A 70 -7.67 4.43 7.34
C GLN A 70 -7.01 4.28 8.72
N LYS A 71 -6.04 3.39 8.82
CA LYS A 71 -5.25 3.12 10.02
C LYS A 71 -3.82 3.56 9.75
N THR A 72 -3.41 4.69 10.33
CA THR A 72 -2.07 5.27 10.18
C THR A 72 -1.27 5.17 11.45
N LEU A 73 0.06 5.38 11.41
CA LEU A 73 0.89 5.38 12.61
C LEU A 73 0.63 6.60 13.47
N GLU A 74 0.19 7.70 12.87
CA GLU A 74 -0.18 8.93 13.57
C GLU A 74 -1.41 8.74 14.47
N GLU A 75 -2.29 7.79 14.10
CA GLU A 75 -3.50 7.43 14.86
C GLU A 75 -3.28 6.27 15.83
N PHE A 76 -2.08 5.66 15.83
CA PHE A 76 -1.80 4.52 16.67
C PHE A 76 -1.41 4.95 18.10
N ASP A 77 -2.18 4.52 19.08
CA ASP A 77 -1.87 4.77 20.49
C ASP A 77 -0.87 3.75 21.04
N PHE A 78 0.39 4.14 21.11
CA PHE A 78 1.45 3.31 21.68
C PHE A 78 1.34 3.15 23.18
N THR A 79 0.53 3.96 23.89
CA THR A 79 0.36 3.85 25.34
C THR A 79 -0.58 2.71 25.72
N PHE A 80 -1.46 2.31 24.80
CA PHE A 80 -2.40 1.21 25.01
C PHE A 80 -1.70 -0.14 25.25
N ASN A 81 -0.57 -0.39 24.61
CA ASN A 81 0.22 -1.60 24.82
C ASN A 81 1.72 -1.25 24.92
N PRO A 82 2.24 -1.09 26.15
CA PRO A 82 3.64 -0.70 26.36
C PRO A 82 4.67 -1.75 25.93
N ASN A 83 4.25 -2.99 25.65
CA ASN A 83 5.13 -4.03 25.13
C ASN A 83 5.48 -3.87 23.64
N ILE A 84 4.79 -2.96 22.94
CA ILE A 84 5.12 -2.68 21.53
C ILE A 84 6.38 -1.81 21.48
N ASN A 85 7.42 -2.33 20.86
CA ASN A 85 8.65 -1.59 20.63
C ASN A 85 8.42 -0.49 19.56
N ARG A 86 8.15 0.72 20.03
CA ARG A 86 7.92 1.89 19.16
C ARG A 86 9.09 2.15 18.20
N ALA A 87 10.34 1.99 18.68
CA ALA A 87 11.51 2.25 17.84
C ALA A 87 11.57 1.28 16.66
N LEU A 88 11.29 -0.01 16.89
CA LEU A 88 11.20 -1.02 15.83
C LEU A 88 10.08 -0.70 14.84
N ILE A 89 8.89 -0.28 15.31
CA ILE A 89 7.79 0.09 14.42
C ILE A 89 8.17 1.31 13.55
N MET A 90 8.85 2.30 14.10
CA MET A 90 9.32 3.47 13.35
C MET A 90 10.41 3.10 12.35
N GLU A 91 11.27 2.14 12.68
CA GLU A 91 12.25 1.59 11.72
C GLU A 91 11.55 0.89 10.56
N LEU A 92 10.58 0.00 10.85
CA LEU A 92 9.77 -0.65 9.80
C LEU A 92 9.02 0.37 8.93
N ALA A 93 8.53 1.46 9.52
CA ALA A 93 7.85 2.53 8.80
C ALA A 93 8.77 3.29 7.80
N SER A 94 10.09 3.21 7.97
CA SER A 94 11.05 3.70 6.97
C SER A 94 11.08 2.87 5.68
N CYS A 95 10.40 1.74 5.66
CA CYS A 95 10.33 0.79 4.54
C CYS A 95 11.67 0.17 4.11
N ARG A 96 12.72 0.26 4.96
CA ARG A 96 14.04 -0.31 4.66
C ARG A 96 13.95 -1.83 4.49
N PHE A 97 13.13 -2.53 5.29
CA PHE A 97 12.89 -3.96 5.19
C PHE A 97 12.42 -4.40 3.79
N MET A 98 11.74 -3.50 3.05
CA MET A 98 11.29 -3.79 1.69
C MET A 98 12.45 -3.77 0.68
N ALA A 99 13.42 -2.86 0.85
CA ALA A 99 14.64 -2.86 0.04
C ALA A 99 15.47 -4.13 0.27
N GLU A 100 15.47 -4.63 1.50
CA GLU A 100 16.18 -5.84 1.92
C GLU A 100 15.38 -7.14 1.64
N LYS A 101 14.14 -7.04 1.12
CA LYS A 101 13.25 -8.18 0.84
C LYS A 101 12.90 -9.00 2.08
N VAL A 102 12.92 -8.40 3.25
CA VAL A 102 12.60 -9.04 4.52
C VAL A 102 11.08 -9.07 4.74
N SER A 103 10.57 -10.18 5.25
CA SER A 103 9.19 -10.32 5.67
C SER A 103 9.03 -10.03 7.16
N VAL A 104 7.86 -9.52 7.56
CA VAL A 104 7.55 -9.11 8.94
C VAL A 104 6.40 -9.96 9.48
N LEU A 105 6.60 -10.57 10.63
CA LEU A 105 5.55 -11.27 11.36
C LEU A 105 5.12 -10.44 12.57
N ILE A 106 3.81 -10.19 12.70
CA ILE A 106 3.21 -9.47 13.82
C ILE A 106 2.29 -10.46 14.56
N VAL A 107 2.76 -11.01 15.65
CA VAL A 107 2.05 -12.04 16.43
C VAL A 107 1.62 -11.52 17.79
N GLY A 108 0.59 -12.12 18.36
CA GLY A 108 0.10 -11.81 19.71
C GLY A 108 -1.42 -11.92 19.86
N PRO A 109 -1.95 -11.75 21.06
CA PRO A 109 -3.38 -11.91 21.35
C PRO A 109 -4.30 -10.99 20.55
N CYS A 110 -5.58 -11.35 20.45
CA CYS A 110 -6.59 -10.50 19.84
C CYS A 110 -6.67 -9.12 20.56
N GLY A 111 -6.94 -8.06 19.80
CA GLY A 111 -7.11 -6.71 20.37
C GLY A 111 -5.82 -5.92 20.63
N THR A 112 -4.62 -6.48 20.40
CA THR A 112 -3.33 -5.82 20.68
C THR A 112 -2.89 -4.80 19.61
N GLY A 113 -3.67 -4.56 18.56
CA GLY A 113 -3.36 -3.56 17.54
C GLY A 113 -2.59 -4.09 16.32
N LYS A 114 -2.39 -5.40 16.16
CA LYS A 114 -1.64 -6.02 15.04
C LYS A 114 -2.10 -5.56 13.66
N SER A 115 -3.41 -5.69 13.40
CA SER A 115 -4.00 -5.29 12.11
C SER A 115 -3.92 -3.77 11.88
N HIS A 116 -3.93 -2.96 12.93
CA HIS A 116 -3.68 -1.52 12.83
C HIS A 116 -2.25 -1.27 12.39
N LEU A 117 -1.27 -1.85 13.09
CA LEU A 117 0.15 -1.70 12.76
C LEU A 117 0.45 -2.17 11.33
N ALA A 118 -0.06 -3.33 10.92
CA ALA A 118 0.13 -3.84 9.57
C ALA A 118 -0.41 -2.88 8.50
N GLN A 119 -1.63 -2.34 8.70
CA GLN A 119 -2.20 -1.34 7.79
C GLN A 119 -1.42 -0.02 7.82
N ALA A 120 -0.98 0.44 8.99
CA ALA A 120 -0.20 1.66 9.15
C ALA A 120 1.17 1.56 8.44
N LEU A 121 1.85 0.42 8.53
CA LEU A 121 3.07 0.14 7.75
C LEU A 121 2.78 0.12 6.25
N GLY A 122 1.64 -0.45 5.83
CA GLY A 122 1.18 -0.39 4.44
C GLY A 122 0.94 1.04 3.95
N HIS A 123 0.34 1.92 4.78
CA HIS A 123 0.21 3.35 4.46
C HIS A 123 1.57 4.03 4.29
N SER A 124 2.55 3.71 5.16
CA SER A 124 3.92 4.22 5.04
C SER A 124 4.58 3.77 3.74
N ALA A 125 4.43 2.49 3.36
CA ALA A 125 4.93 1.95 2.10
C ALA A 125 4.32 2.63 0.87
N ILE A 126 3.01 2.92 0.87
CA ILE A 126 2.36 3.65 -0.22
C ILE A 126 2.89 5.09 -0.32
N ARG A 127 3.10 5.78 0.81
CA ARG A 127 3.71 7.12 0.83
C ARG A 127 5.13 7.10 0.30
N ALA A 128 5.88 6.01 0.53
CA ALA A 128 7.21 5.79 -0.04
C ALA A 128 7.20 5.39 -1.53
N GLY A 129 6.01 5.20 -2.13
CA GLY A 129 5.84 4.94 -3.57
C GLY A 129 5.72 3.47 -3.94
N HIS A 130 5.60 2.56 -2.98
CA HIS A 130 5.42 1.13 -3.20
C HIS A 130 3.97 0.76 -3.45
N ASP A 131 3.75 -0.27 -4.27
CA ASP A 131 2.43 -0.88 -4.43
C ASP A 131 2.16 -1.87 -3.28
N VAL A 132 0.99 -1.74 -2.65
CA VAL A 132 0.59 -2.54 -1.48
C VAL A 132 -0.73 -3.22 -1.74
N LEU A 133 -0.88 -4.44 -1.26
CA LEU A 133 -2.15 -5.16 -1.21
C LEU A 133 -2.39 -5.69 0.20
N PHE A 134 -3.52 -5.28 0.79
CA PHE A 134 -4.02 -5.82 2.06
C PHE A 134 -5.13 -6.83 1.81
N THR A 135 -5.03 -7.99 2.44
CA THR A 135 -6.04 -9.04 2.41
C THR A 135 -6.02 -9.82 3.72
N THR A 136 -7.09 -10.56 4.03
CA THR A 136 -7.01 -11.59 5.08
C THR A 136 -6.57 -12.92 4.48
N ALA A 137 -5.96 -13.79 5.29
CA ALA A 137 -5.59 -15.13 4.86
C ALA A 137 -6.77 -15.89 4.25
N SER A 138 -7.91 -15.88 4.93
CA SER A 138 -9.13 -16.55 4.45
C SER A 138 -9.65 -15.99 3.12
N ARG A 139 -9.61 -14.66 2.94
CA ARG A 139 -10.05 -14.03 1.69
C ARG A 139 -9.09 -14.31 0.53
N MET A 140 -7.80 -14.27 0.79
CA MET A 140 -6.76 -14.60 -0.19
C MET A 140 -6.94 -16.03 -0.71
N LEU A 141 -7.05 -17.00 0.19
CA LEU A 141 -7.23 -18.42 -0.16
C LEU A 141 -8.56 -18.67 -0.88
N ALA A 142 -9.65 -18.03 -0.45
CA ALA A 142 -10.93 -18.10 -1.16
C ALA A 142 -10.84 -17.55 -2.59
N GLN A 143 -10.10 -16.47 -2.82
CA GLN A 143 -9.87 -15.89 -4.15
C GLN A 143 -9.01 -16.80 -5.04
N ILE A 144 -7.97 -17.45 -4.47
CA ILE A 144 -7.15 -18.42 -5.18
C ILE A 144 -8.00 -19.63 -5.60
N ASN A 145 -8.80 -20.17 -4.68
CA ASN A 145 -9.69 -21.30 -4.97
C ASN A 145 -10.73 -20.95 -6.06
N ALA A 146 -11.35 -19.78 -5.99
CA ALA A 146 -12.27 -19.30 -7.02
C ALA A 146 -11.58 -19.12 -8.40
N ALA A 147 -10.32 -18.69 -8.39
CA ALA A 147 -9.53 -18.53 -9.61
C ALA A 147 -9.21 -19.88 -10.27
N ARG A 148 -9.07 -20.97 -9.51
CA ARG A 148 -8.95 -22.34 -10.07
C ARG A 148 -10.21 -22.72 -10.86
N ALA A 149 -11.40 -22.46 -10.31
CA ALA A 149 -12.67 -22.76 -10.99
C ALA A 149 -12.88 -21.98 -12.29
N THR A 150 -12.24 -20.81 -12.42
CA THR A 150 -12.39 -19.93 -13.60
C THR A 150 -11.16 -19.94 -14.52
N ASN A 151 -10.26 -20.90 -14.36
CA ASN A 151 -9.00 -21.04 -15.12
C ASN A 151 -8.16 -19.74 -15.13
N SER A 152 -8.14 -19.01 -13.99
CA SER A 152 -7.41 -17.75 -13.83
C SER A 152 -6.40 -17.81 -12.67
N TYR A 153 -6.03 -19.02 -12.24
CA TYR A 153 -5.11 -19.27 -11.12
C TYR A 153 -3.79 -18.55 -11.28
N GLU A 154 -3.10 -18.75 -12.41
CA GLU A 154 -1.80 -18.14 -12.69
C GLU A 154 -1.86 -16.60 -12.63
N ARG A 155 -2.93 -16.02 -13.13
CA ARG A 155 -3.11 -14.56 -13.06
C ARG A 155 -3.32 -14.07 -11.64
N GLN A 156 -4.06 -14.81 -10.82
CA GLN A 156 -4.28 -14.47 -9.42
C GLN A 156 -2.99 -14.63 -8.60
N LEU A 157 -2.24 -15.71 -8.82
CA LEU A 157 -0.94 -15.95 -8.20
C LEU A 157 0.05 -14.85 -8.58
N ALA A 158 0.21 -14.57 -9.88
CA ALA A 158 1.10 -13.51 -10.37
C ALA A 158 0.78 -12.14 -9.77
N LYS A 159 -0.50 -11.82 -9.53
CA LYS A 159 -0.91 -10.60 -8.84
C LYS A 159 -0.42 -10.57 -7.39
N LEU A 160 -0.56 -11.67 -6.65
CA LEU A 160 -0.13 -11.75 -5.25
C LEU A 160 1.40 -11.73 -5.13
N VAL A 161 2.09 -12.40 -6.04
CA VAL A 161 3.56 -12.49 -6.07
C VAL A 161 4.19 -11.18 -6.52
N GLY A 162 3.59 -10.49 -7.50
CA GLY A 162 4.16 -9.30 -8.13
C GLY A 162 4.08 -8.01 -7.29
N ILE A 163 3.14 -7.92 -6.33
CA ILE A 163 2.96 -6.72 -5.50
C ILE A 163 4.19 -6.47 -4.60
N ASP A 164 4.59 -5.21 -4.40
CA ASP A 164 5.79 -4.89 -3.62
C ASP A 164 5.65 -5.30 -2.15
N LEU A 165 4.51 -4.98 -1.54
CA LEU A 165 4.18 -5.39 -0.18
C LEU A 165 2.82 -6.09 -0.15
N LEU A 166 2.80 -7.35 0.24
CA LEU A 166 1.59 -8.11 0.54
C LEU A 166 1.37 -8.12 2.05
N ILE A 167 0.19 -7.71 2.50
CA ILE A 167 -0.22 -7.79 3.91
C ILE A 167 -1.30 -8.85 4.03
N ILE A 168 -0.99 -9.92 4.75
CA ILE A 168 -1.89 -11.04 5.04
C ILE A 168 -2.33 -10.93 6.50
N ASP A 169 -3.55 -10.49 6.71
CA ASP A 169 -4.10 -10.27 8.05
C ASP A 169 -4.87 -11.51 8.52
N ASP A 170 -4.93 -11.69 9.85
CA ASP A 170 -5.71 -12.74 10.49
C ASP A 170 -5.31 -14.18 10.05
N PHE A 171 -4.00 -14.47 9.92
CA PHE A 171 -3.53 -15.82 9.66
C PHE A 171 -3.73 -16.72 10.90
N GLY A 172 -4.14 -17.96 10.67
CA GLY A 172 -4.29 -18.98 11.73
C GLY A 172 -5.55 -18.85 12.57
N LEU A 173 -6.52 -17.95 12.23
CA LEU A 173 -7.83 -17.91 12.92
C LEU A 173 -8.63 -19.21 12.74
N LYS A 174 -8.37 -19.94 11.66
CA LYS A 174 -8.91 -21.26 11.37
C LYS A 174 -7.80 -22.11 10.78
N PRO A 175 -7.72 -23.41 11.11
CA PRO A 175 -6.82 -24.31 10.43
C PRO A 175 -7.06 -24.29 8.92
N LEU A 176 -6.00 -24.39 8.16
CA LEU A 176 -6.08 -24.53 6.71
C LEU A 176 -6.69 -25.88 6.35
N THR A 177 -7.42 -25.96 5.25
CA THR A 177 -8.11 -27.18 4.83
C THR A 177 -7.89 -27.46 3.36
N GLY A 178 -7.80 -28.74 3.00
CA GLY A 178 -7.62 -29.17 1.60
C GLY A 178 -6.32 -28.66 1.02
N ILE A 179 -6.40 -27.94 -0.12
CA ILE A 179 -5.26 -27.40 -0.86
C ILE A 179 -4.80 -26.00 -0.36
N GLN A 180 -5.40 -25.49 0.72
CA GLN A 180 -5.14 -24.12 1.19
C GLN A 180 -3.72 -23.94 1.76
N ASP A 181 -3.14 -24.98 2.34
CA ASP A 181 -1.76 -24.98 2.84
C ASP A 181 -0.77 -24.89 1.67
N GLU A 182 -0.97 -25.66 0.61
CA GLU A 182 -0.16 -25.58 -0.61
C GLU A 182 -0.27 -24.20 -1.26
N ASP A 183 -1.49 -23.64 -1.40
CA ASP A 183 -1.72 -22.30 -1.95
C ASP A 183 -1.04 -21.21 -1.12
N PHE A 184 -1.11 -21.30 0.20
CA PHE A 184 -0.44 -20.36 1.10
C PHE A 184 1.07 -20.45 0.97
N HIS A 185 1.60 -21.69 1.03
CA HIS A 185 3.03 -21.97 0.89
C HIS A 185 3.56 -21.46 -0.45
N GLU A 186 2.86 -21.70 -1.56
CA GLU A 186 3.27 -21.24 -2.89
C GLU A 186 3.38 -19.71 -2.95
N VAL A 187 2.39 -18.98 -2.42
CA VAL A 187 2.45 -17.50 -2.36
C VAL A 187 3.66 -17.02 -1.55
N ILE A 188 3.92 -17.63 -0.38
CA ILE A 188 5.04 -17.21 0.48
C ILE A 188 6.39 -17.57 -0.16
N SER A 189 6.53 -18.79 -0.70
CA SER A 189 7.76 -19.26 -1.35
C SER A 189 8.15 -18.43 -2.57
N GLU A 190 7.18 -18.10 -3.42
CA GLU A 190 7.44 -17.27 -4.60
C GLU A 190 7.81 -15.82 -4.25
N ARG A 191 7.42 -15.35 -3.06
CA ARG A 191 7.77 -14.02 -2.56
C ARG A 191 9.06 -13.98 -1.76
N TYR A 192 9.50 -15.13 -1.23
CA TYR A 192 10.69 -15.22 -0.38
C TYR A 192 11.92 -14.65 -1.10
N GLU A 193 12.66 -13.75 -0.44
CA GLU A 193 13.83 -13.02 -0.95
C GLU A 193 13.60 -12.17 -2.22
N ARG A 194 12.38 -12.09 -2.71
CA ARG A 194 12.02 -11.29 -3.90
C ARG A 194 11.17 -10.08 -3.55
N LYS A 195 10.22 -10.25 -2.64
CA LYS A 195 9.25 -9.22 -2.22
C LYS A 195 8.95 -9.37 -0.73
N SER A 196 8.60 -8.28 -0.07
CA SER A 196 8.26 -8.30 1.35
C SER A 196 6.81 -8.69 1.60
N THR A 197 6.59 -9.41 2.69
CA THR A 197 5.25 -9.79 3.16
C THR A 197 5.12 -9.43 4.63
N ILE A 198 3.97 -8.86 5.01
CA ILE A 198 3.60 -8.71 6.43
C ILE A 198 2.50 -9.72 6.71
N VAL A 199 2.68 -10.56 7.72
CA VAL A 199 1.64 -11.49 8.19
C VAL A 199 1.28 -11.14 9.62
N THR A 200 -0.01 -11.01 9.92
CA THR A 200 -0.50 -10.89 11.30
C THR A 200 -1.15 -12.18 11.74
N SER A 201 -0.89 -12.62 12.98
CA SER A 201 -1.48 -13.83 13.53
C SER A 201 -1.82 -13.66 15.02
N ASN A 202 -2.88 -14.34 15.43
CA ASN A 202 -3.18 -14.49 16.87
C ASN A 202 -2.44 -15.69 17.49
N LEU A 203 -1.93 -16.60 16.65
CA LEU A 203 -1.12 -17.73 17.09
C LEU A 203 0.33 -17.29 17.35
N ASP A 204 0.95 -17.83 18.38
CA ASP A 204 2.38 -17.76 18.53
C ASP A 204 3.07 -18.57 17.41
N ILE A 205 4.33 -18.26 17.11
CA ILE A 205 5.11 -18.96 16.08
C ILE A 205 5.18 -20.47 16.38
N THR A 206 5.23 -20.82 17.66
CA THR A 206 5.24 -22.23 18.14
C THR A 206 3.93 -22.97 17.84
N GLU A 207 2.82 -22.26 17.65
CA GLU A 207 1.49 -22.82 17.35
C GLU A 207 1.21 -22.91 15.83
N TRP A 208 2.07 -22.30 15.01
CA TRP A 208 1.89 -22.29 13.55
C TRP A 208 1.81 -23.68 12.91
N PRO A 209 2.63 -24.70 13.33
CA PRO A 209 2.51 -26.03 12.78
C PRO A 209 1.10 -26.64 12.89
N ASP A 210 0.33 -26.25 13.89
CA ASP A 210 -1.03 -26.77 14.09
C ASP A 210 -2.06 -26.09 13.15
N ALA A 211 -1.71 -24.97 12.52
CA ALA A 211 -2.52 -24.33 11.51
C ALA A 211 -2.43 -25.00 10.13
N PHE A 212 -1.39 -25.81 9.91
CA PHE A 212 -1.15 -26.51 8.64
C PHE A 212 -1.56 -27.99 8.76
N PRO A 213 -2.41 -28.52 7.85
CA PRO A 213 -2.72 -29.96 7.79
C PRO A 213 -1.48 -30.80 7.47
N ASN A 214 -0.61 -30.27 6.61
CA ASN A 214 0.65 -30.90 6.23
C ASN A 214 1.80 -30.35 7.09
N ARG A 215 2.30 -31.16 8.02
CA ARG A 215 3.40 -30.80 8.93
C ARG A 215 4.79 -30.69 8.25
N ILE A 216 4.87 -30.99 6.96
CA ILE A 216 6.13 -30.93 6.19
C ILE A 216 6.31 -29.52 5.56
N LEU A 217 5.24 -28.76 5.41
CA LEU A 217 5.25 -27.37 4.94
C LEU A 217 5.51 -26.41 6.09
#